data_f51eb3a862dee615c2dc07253f236cc6
#
_entry.id   f51eb3a862dee615c2dc07253f236cc6
#
_cell.length_a   1.000
_cell.length_b   1.000
_cell.length_c   1.000
_cell.angle_alpha   90.00
_cell.angle_beta   90.00
_cell.angle_gamma   90.00
#
_symmetry.space_group_name_H-M   'P 1'
#
loop_
_entity.id
_entity.type
_entity.pdbx_description
1 polymer ?
#
loop_
_entity_poly.entity_id
_entity_poly.type
_entity_poly.pdbx_seq_one_letter_code
_entity_poly.pdbx_strand_id
1 'polypeptide(L)'
;MNIDCNPNLDYSLIMLKQVKAPLRERKRLTTKSEIVRIAFDLFAKRGYDEVSVEMIADGAGVSRATFFNYFPKKDLILHELAAARSERVGQMFAVFLSQAQPLTREDLMRMILEICRENARFSFKSKKLFLNAISHQLSSGLILKARERALNVVTEVLTTFSSDSTSARVVAETLFCVFLGTMLEWLMREDVLEEWLVETMQVRVQLLLEAVR
;
A
#
# COMPACT_ATOMS: atom_id res chain seq x y z
N MET A 1 -21.68 3.17 5.89
CA MET A 1 -21.71 3.07 4.42
C MET A 1 -20.68 2.01 4.07
N ASN A 2 -21.13 0.78 3.78
CA ASN A 2 -20.24 -0.34 3.43
C ASN A 2 -19.59 -0.03 2.08
N ILE A 3 -18.31 0.24 2.08
CA ILE A 3 -17.53 0.24 0.84
C ILE A 3 -17.23 -1.23 0.56
N ASP A 4 -18.00 -1.82 -0.36
CA ASP A 4 -17.75 -3.16 -0.87
C ASP A 4 -16.32 -3.23 -1.41
N CYS A 5 -15.45 -3.86 -0.63
CA CYS A 5 -14.04 -4.07 -0.99
C CYS A 5 -13.97 -5.24 -1.98
N ASN A 6 -14.22 -4.92 -3.25
CA ASN A 6 -13.92 -5.82 -4.36
C ASN A 6 -12.38 -5.92 -4.49
N PRO A 7 -11.77 -7.11 -4.40
CA PRO A 7 -10.33 -7.30 -4.59
C PRO A 7 -9.82 -6.87 -5.98
N ASN A 8 -10.72 -6.60 -6.92
CA ASN A 8 -10.40 -6.01 -8.22
C ASN A 8 -10.24 -4.47 -8.19
N LEU A 9 -10.47 -3.80 -7.05
CA LEU A 9 -10.43 -2.33 -6.96
C LEU A 9 -9.01 -1.74 -7.03
N ASP A 10 -7.98 -2.51 -6.67
CA ASP A 10 -6.59 -2.04 -6.73
C ASP A 10 -6.13 -1.72 -8.16
N TYR A 11 -6.72 -2.39 -9.15
CA TYR A 11 -6.43 -2.11 -10.55
C TYR A 11 -7.33 -1.03 -11.15
N SER A 12 -8.44 -0.66 -10.50
CA SER A 12 -9.35 0.39 -10.98
C SER A 12 -8.69 1.76 -11.03
N LEU A 13 -7.68 2.01 -10.19
CA LEU A 13 -6.91 3.26 -10.17
C LEU A 13 -6.00 3.43 -11.38
N ILE A 14 -5.41 2.33 -11.86
CA ILE A 14 -4.70 2.33 -13.13
C ILE A 14 -5.71 2.59 -14.26
N MET A 15 -6.95 2.10 -14.12
CA MET A 15 -8.05 2.32 -15.07
C MET A 15 -8.60 3.75 -15.06
N LEU A 16 -8.67 4.44 -13.91
CA LEU A 16 -9.20 5.82 -13.83
C LEU A 16 -8.32 6.84 -14.56
N LYS A 17 -7.00 6.64 -14.63
CA LYS A 17 -6.08 7.45 -15.45
C LYS A 17 -6.31 7.27 -16.97
N GLN A 18 -7.08 6.24 -17.38
CA GLN A 18 -7.31 5.94 -18.80
C GLN A 18 -8.40 6.80 -19.45
N VAL A 19 -9.33 7.39 -18.69
CA VAL A 19 -10.54 8.02 -19.24
C VAL A 19 -10.24 9.24 -20.11
N LYS A 20 -9.10 9.93 -19.91
CA LYS A 20 -8.71 11.15 -20.65
C LYS A 20 -7.59 10.96 -21.69
N ALA A 21 -7.05 9.75 -21.83
CA ALA A 21 -5.91 9.49 -22.73
C ALA A 21 -6.36 9.12 -24.15
N PRO A 22 -5.52 9.40 -25.20
CA PRO A 22 -5.77 8.95 -26.55
C PRO A 22 -5.93 7.44 -26.62
N LEU A 23 -6.70 6.93 -27.61
CA LEU A 23 -7.05 5.51 -27.71
C LEU A 23 -5.82 4.57 -27.69
N ARG A 24 -4.73 4.96 -28.34
CA ARG A 24 -3.46 4.20 -28.35
C ARG A 24 -2.86 4.08 -26.95
N GLU A 25 -2.85 5.18 -26.20
CA GLU A 25 -2.32 5.21 -24.83
C GLU A 25 -3.23 4.42 -23.88
N ARG A 26 -4.54 4.51 -24.05
CA ARG A 26 -5.49 3.69 -23.29
C ARG A 26 -5.23 2.21 -23.49
N LYS A 27 -5.09 1.74 -24.72
CA LYS A 27 -4.74 0.34 -25.02
C LYS A 27 -3.42 -0.06 -24.38
N ARG A 28 -2.41 0.82 -24.42
CA ARG A 28 -1.11 0.60 -23.80
C ARG A 28 -1.23 0.41 -22.29
N LEU A 29 -1.96 1.29 -21.63
CA LEU A 29 -2.20 1.22 -20.18
C LEU A 29 -3.01 -0.03 -19.80
N THR A 30 -4.04 -0.39 -20.57
CA THR A 30 -4.82 -1.62 -20.36
C THR A 30 -3.95 -2.87 -20.44
N THR A 31 -3.12 -3.00 -21.46
CA THR A 31 -2.20 -4.13 -21.59
C THR A 31 -1.20 -4.17 -20.43
N LYS A 32 -0.64 -3.03 -20.05
CA LYS A 32 0.28 -2.93 -18.89
C LYS A 32 -0.39 -3.41 -17.60
N SER A 33 -1.61 -2.95 -17.36
CA SER A 33 -2.38 -3.34 -16.16
C SER A 33 -2.69 -4.83 -16.15
N GLU A 34 -3.02 -5.40 -17.30
CA GLU A 34 -3.30 -6.84 -17.42
C GLU A 34 -2.07 -7.69 -17.15
N ILE A 35 -0.89 -7.29 -17.67
CA ILE A 35 0.38 -7.96 -17.35
C ILE A 35 0.65 -7.93 -15.84
N VAL A 36 0.47 -6.77 -15.19
CA VAL A 36 0.68 -6.63 -13.73
C VAL A 36 -0.30 -7.50 -12.95
N ARG A 37 -1.58 -7.52 -13.33
CA ARG A 37 -2.62 -8.32 -12.69
C ARG A 37 -2.30 -9.81 -12.75
N ILE A 38 -1.99 -10.33 -13.95
CA ILE A 38 -1.63 -11.73 -14.15
C ILE A 38 -0.36 -12.11 -13.38
N ALA A 39 0.65 -11.25 -13.43
CA ALA A 39 1.89 -11.47 -12.67
C ALA A 39 1.61 -11.56 -11.17
N PHE A 40 0.79 -10.66 -10.62
CA PHE A 40 0.41 -10.68 -9.21
C PHE A 40 -0.30 -11.99 -8.83
N ASP A 41 -1.27 -12.43 -9.63
CA ASP A 41 -2.00 -13.69 -9.38
C ASP A 41 -1.09 -14.92 -9.46
N LEU A 42 -0.13 -14.93 -10.40
CA LEU A 42 0.86 -16.00 -10.51
C LEU A 42 1.85 -15.98 -9.33
N PHE A 43 2.38 -14.81 -8.97
CA PHE A 43 3.28 -14.66 -7.82
C PHE A 43 2.61 -15.09 -6.51
N ALA A 44 1.34 -14.76 -6.33
CA ALA A 44 0.58 -15.15 -5.16
C ALA A 44 0.34 -16.67 -5.05
N LYS A 45 0.16 -17.35 -6.22
CA LYS A 45 -0.12 -18.79 -6.27
C LYS A 45 1.13 -19.65 -6.20
N ARG A 46 2.24 -19.21 -6.81
CA ARG A 46 3.45 -20.04 -7.03
C ARG A 46 4.69 -19.47 -6.34
N GLY A 47 4.64 -18.24 -5.85
CA GLY A 47 5.82 -17.52 -5.39
C GLY A 47 6.52 -16.78 -6.54
N TYR A 48 7.23 -15.70 -6.20
CA TYR A 48 7.90 -14.84 -7.18
C TYR A 48 8.96 -15.58 -7.99
N ASP A 49 9.78 -16.41 -7.34
CA ASP A 49 10.93 -17.07 -7.95
C ASP A 49 10.52 -18.11 -9.00
N GLU A 50 9.43 -18.83 -8.77
CA GLU A 50 8.90 -19.90 -9.63
C GLU A 50 8.13 -19.40 -10.87
N VAL A 51 7.86 -18.09 -10.95
CA VAL A 51 7.10 -17.51 -12.06
C VAL A 51 8.06 -16.95 -13.12
N SER A 52 8.00 -17.52 -14.32
CA SER A 52 8.78 -17.03 -15.47
C SER A 52 8.06 -15.90 -16.22
N VAL A 53 8.83 -15.15 -17.02
CA VAL A 53 8.27 -14.13 -17.93
C VAL A 53 7.32 -14.75 -18.96
N GLU A 54 7.63 -15.95 -19.42
CA GLU A 54 6.78 -16.71 -20.37
C GLU A 54 5.41 -16.98 -19.77
N MET A 55 5.36 -17.45 -18.53
CA MET A 55 4.08 -17.70 -17.83
C MET A 55 3.23 -16.43 -17.69
N ILE A 56 3.87 -15.29 -17.43
CA ILE A 56 3.16 -14.00 -17.33
C ILE A 56 2.65 -13.56 -18.69
N ALA A 57 3.49 -13.65 -19.73
CA ALA A 57 3.15 -13.25 -21.09
C ALA A 57 1.99 -14.10 -21.64
N ASP A 58 2.06 -15.42 -21.47
CA ASP A 58 1.01 -16.35 -21.90
C ASP A 58 -0.31 -16.06 -21.16
N GLY A 59 -0.26 -15.89 -19.82
CA GLY A 59 -1.43 -15.56 -19.04
C GLY A 59 -2.07 -14.20 -19.39
N ALA A 60 -1.27 -13.23 -19.82
CA ALA A 60 -1.75 -11.91 -20.25
C ALA A 60 -2.10 -11.85 -21.75
N GLY A 61 -1.98 -12.97 -22.47
CA GLY A 61 -2.25 -13.03 -23.92
C GLY A 61 -1.34 -12.15 -24.77
N VAL A 62 -0.07 -11.97 -24.36
CA VAL A 62 0.91 -11.16 -25.10
C VAL A 62 2.14 -11.98 -25.45
N SER A 63 2.86 -11.56 -26.51
CA SER A 63 4.16 -12.18 -26.80
C SER A 63 5.22 -11.80 -25.77
N ARG A 64 6.26 -12.63 -25.62
CA ARG A 64 7.43 -12.32 -24.79
C ARG A 64 8.08 -10.98 -25.19
N ALA A 65 8.17 -10.69 -26.48
CA ALA A 65 8.67 -9.40 -26.96
C ALA A 65 7.78 -8.23 -26.51
N THR A 66 6.46 -8.41 -26.56
CA THR A 66 5.50 -7.43 -26.05
C THR A 66 5.68 -7.23 -24.55
N PHE A 67 5.84 -8.30 -23.77
CA PHE A 67 6.12 -8.19 -22.34
C PHE A 67 7.36 -7.30 -22.08
N PHE A 68 8.48 -7.57 -22.74
CA PHE A 68 9.73 -6.81 -22.55
C PHE A 68 9.63 -5.35 -22.99
N ASN A 69 8.71 -5.00 -23.89
CA ASN A 69 8.42 -3.61 -24.24
C ASN A 69 7.74 -2.85 -23.09
N TYR A 70 7.03 -3.54 -22.19
CA TYR A 70 6.42 -2.95 -20.99
C TYR A 70 7.31 -3.05 -19.76
N PHE A 71 7.95 -4.19 -19.60
CA PHE A 71 8.76 -4.53 -18.43
C PHE A 71 10.09 -5.14 -18.84
N PRO A 72 11.14 -4.33 -19.02
CA PRO A 72 12.49 -4.82 -19.35
C PRO A 72 13.04 -5.88 -18.39
N LYS A 73 12.51 -5.93 -17.14
CA LYS A 73 12.83 -6.94 -16.13
C LYS A 73 11.56 -7.30 -15.36
N LYS A 74 11.46 -8.56 -14.91
CA LYS A 74 10.36 -9.07 -14.07
C LYS A 74 10.20 -8.24 -12.78
N ASP A 75 11.32 -7.80 -12.19
CA ASP A 75 11.33 -7.02 -10.95
C ASP A 75 10.56 -5.69 -11.05
N LEU A 76 10.48 -5.10 -12.25
CA LEU A 76 9.74 -3.86 -12.45
C LEU A 76 8.23 -3.99 -12.24
N ILE A 77 7.71 -5.22 -12.27
CA ILE A 77 6.32 -5.48 -11.89
C ILE A 77 6.12 -5.24 -10.40
N LEU A 78 7.09 -5.61 -9.55
CA LEU A 78 7.03 -5.32 -8.11
C LEU A 78 7.03 -3.81 -7.85
N HIS A 79 7.74 -3.02 -8.66
CA HIS A 79 7.66 -1.56 -8.59
C HIS A 79 6.27 -1.01 -8.89
N GLU A 80 5.63 -1.52 -9.95
CA GLU A 80 4.27 -1.09 -10.29
C GLU A 80 3.26 -1.45 -9.18
N LEU A 81 3.38 -2.65 -8.62
CA LEU A 81 2.54 -3.07 -7.50
C LEU A 81 2.75 -2.17 -6.27
N ALA A 82 4.01 -1.87 -5.95
CA ALA A 82 4.37 -1.00 -4.85
C ALA A 82 3.89 0.45 -5.07
N ALA A 83 4.01 0.96 -6.30
CA ALA A 83 3.55 2.29 -6.66
C ALA A 83 2.02 2.41 -6.61
N ALA A 84 1.29 1.43 -7.15
CA ALA A 84 -0.17 1.38 -7.08
C ALA A 84 -0.68 1.37 -5.64
N ARG A 85 -0.02 0.61 -4.76
CA ARG A 85 -0.33 0.58 -3.34
C ARG A 85 -0.04 1.90 -2.65
N SER A 86 1.11 2.52 -2.91
CA SER A 86 1.45 3.84 -2.36
C SER A 86 0.42 4.90 -2.76
N GLU A 87 -0.05 4.85 -3.99
CA GLU A 87 -1.13 5.70 -4.50
C GLU A 87 -2.45 5.46 -3.73
N ARG A 88 -2.80 4.18 -3.50
CA ARG A 88 -4.00 3.81 -2.75
C ARG A 88 -3.97 4.35 -1.32
N VAL A 89 -2.88 4.15 -0.61
CA VAL A 89 -2.69 4.72 0.74
C VAL A 89 -2.74 6.24 0.69
N GLY A 90 -2.13 6.88 -0.32
CA GLY A 90 -2.22 8.33 -0.52
C GLY A 90 -3.65 8.83 -0.67
N GLN A 91 -4.53 8.08 -1.36
CA GLN A 91 -5.95 8.42 -1.49
C GLN A 91 -6.71 8.22 -0.19
N MET A 92 -6.39 7.18 0.59
CA MET A 92 -6.96 7.00 1.93
C MET A 92 -6.67 8.22 2.82
N PHE A 93 -5.43 8.74 2.79
CA PHE A 93 -5.08 9.98 3.47
C PHE A 93 -5.87 11.18 2.95
N ALA A 94 -6.00 11.35 1.64
CA ALA A 94 -6.74 12.46 1.05
C ALA A 94 -8.22 12.44 1.44
N VAL A 95 -8.85 11.26 1.41
CA VAL A 95 -10.24 11.08 1.86
C VAL A 95 -10.36 11.39 3.36
N PHE A 96 -9.41 10.93 4.17
CA PHE A 96 -9.39 11.20 5.60
C PHE A 96 -9.32 12.70 5.89
N LEU A 97 -8.40 13.42 5.26
CA LEU A 97 -8.27 14.88 5.43
C LEU A 97 -9.46 15.69 4.90
N SER A 98 -10.25 15.13 3.99
CA SER A 98 -11.47 15.78 3.48
C SER A 98 -12.68 15.67 4.41
N GLN A 99 -12.58 14.93 5.51
CA GLN A 99 -13.65 14.80 6.50
C GLN A 99 -13.85 16.11 7.28
N ALA A 100 -14.99 16.19 7.98
CA ALA A 100 -15.30 17.38 8.79
C ALA A 100 -14.25 17.60 9.88
N GLN A 101 -13.75 18.81 9.99
CA GLN A 101 -12.79 19.24 11.00
C GLN A 101 -13.51 19.74 12.28
N PRO A 102 -12.88 19.65 13.47
CA PRO A 102 -11.54 19.12 13.70
C PRO A 102 -11.50 17.58 13.76
N LEU A 103 -10.41 16.99 13.25
CA LEU A 103 -10.17 15.55 13.37
C LEU A 103 -9.79 15.19 14.80
N THR A 104 -10.24 14.02 15.26
CA THR A 104 -10.02 13.51 16.62
C THR A 104 -8.92 12.44 16.66
N ARG A 105 -8.50 12.06 17.89
CA ARG A 105 -7.59 10.91 18.09
C ARG A 105 -8.21 9.59 17.60
N GLU A 106 -9.53 9.44 17.81
CA GLU A 106 -10.31 8.29 17.34
C GLU A 106 -10.34 8.21 15.82
N ASP A 107 -10.42 9.34 15.12
CA ASP A 107 -10.34 9.41 13.67
C ASP A 107 -8.96 8.99 13.16
N LEU A 108 -7.89 9.48 13.81
CA LEU A 108 -6.52 9.07 13.49
C LEU A 108 -6.31 7.57 13.72
N MET A 109 -6.78 7.03 14.83
CA MET A 109 -6.75 5.60 15.14
C MET A 109 -7.46 4.81 14.04
N ARG A 110 -8.70 5.21 13.67
CA ARG A 110 -9.49 4.56 12.64
C ARG A 110 -8.75 4.54 11.30
N MET A 111 -8.13 5.64 10.90
CA MET A 111 -7.33 5.74 9.69
C MET A 111 -6.14 4.76 9.71
N ILE A 112 -5.38 4.72 10.80
CA ILE A 112 -4.23 3.81 10.93
C ILE A 112 -4.68 2.35 10.82
N LEU A 113 -5.76 1.98 11.50
CA LEU A 113 -6.28 0.61 11.47
C LEU A 113 -6.82 0.23 10.09
N GLU A 114 -7.44 1.18 9.36
CA GLU A 114 -7.90 0.92 7.99
C GLU A 114 -6.72 0.72 7.02
N ILE A 115 -5.64 1.49 7.19
CA ILE A 115 -4.40 1.26 6.44
C ILE A 115 -3.79 -0.12 6.77
N CYS A 116 -3.87 -0.57 8.03
CA CYS A 116 -3.45 -1.94 8.40
C CYS A 116 -4.28 -3.01 7.69
N ARG A 117 -5.61 -2.88 7.70
CA ARG A 117 -6.51 -3.81 7.00
C ARG A 117 -6.25 -3.84 5.51
N GLU A 118 -6.09 -2.69 4.87
CA GLU A 118 -5.77 -2.60 3.45
C GLU A 118 -4.44 -3.30 3.13
N ASN A 119 -3.44 -3.11 3.99
CA ASN A 119 -2.16 -3.79 3.87
C ASN A 119 -2.28 -5.30 4.05
N ALA A 120 -3.06 -5.76 5.01
CA ALA A 120 -3.30 -7.17 5.26
C ALA A 120 -4.01 -7.83 4.07
N ARG A 121 -5.07 -7.21 3.56
CA ARG A 121 -5.81 -7.70 2.37
C ARG A 121 -4.90 -7.83 1.15
N PHE A 122 -4.02 -6.86 0.92
CA PHE A 122 -3.05 -6.94 -0.17
C PHE A 122 -2.06 -8.08 0.05
N SER A 123 -1.61 -8.30 1.28
CA SER A 123 -0.61 -9.30 1.67
C SER A 123 -1.21 -10.69 1.84
N PHE A 124 -2.54 -10.83 1.93
CA PHE A 124 -3.23 -12.10 2.18
C PHE A 124 -2.89 -13.16 1.12
N LYS A 125 -2.69 -12.75 -0.13
CA LYS A 125 -2.29 -13.67 -1.21
C LYS A 125 -0.85 -14.17 -1.07
N SER A 126 0.07 -13.37 -0.51
CA SER A 126 1.46 -13.79 -0.22
C SER A 126 2.21 -12.76 0.62
N LYS A 127 2.45 -13.06 1.91
CA LYS A 127 3.32 -12.26 2.78
C LYS A 127 4.74 -12.14 2.20
N LYS A 128 5.27 -13.21 1.61
CA LYS A 128 6.59 -13.24 0.96
C LYS A 128 6.66 -12.27 -0.22
N LEU A 129 5.63 -12.21 -1.06
CA LEU A 129 5.56 -11.25 -2.16
C LEU A 129 5.59 -9.80 -1.64
N PHE A 130 4.89 -9.55 -0.54
CA PHE A 130 4.84 -8.24 0.08
C PHE A 130 6.21 -7.83 0.67
N LEU A 131 6.92 -8.76 1.31
CA LEU A 131 8.29 -8.53 1.79
C LEU A 131 9.24 -8.20 0.64
N ASN A 132 9.14 -8.90 -0.49
CA ASN A 132 9.92 -8.60 -1.69
C ASN A 132 9.60 -7.19 -2.23
N ALA A 133 8.32 -6.80 -2.25
CA ALA A 133 7.91 -5.46 -2.67
C ALA A 133 8.44 -4.37 -1.72
N ILE A 134 8.43 -4.59 -0.39
CA ILE A 134 9.02 -3.66 0.60
C ILE A 134 10.53 -3.56 0.39
N SER A 135 11.24 -4.67 0.27
CA SER A 135 12.69 -4.68 0.03
C SER A 135 13.05 -3.83 -1.19
N HIS A 136 12.23 -3.95 -2.24
CA HIS A 136 12.38 -3.16 -3.46
C HIS A 136 12.09 -1.65 -3.24
N GLN A 137 11.08 -1.32 -2.44
CA GLN A 137 10.79 0.07 -2.08
C GLN A 137 11.90 0.71 -1.25
N LEU A 138 12.52 -0.06 -0.36
CA LEU A 138 13.68 0.39 0.42
C LEU A 138 14.85 0.74 -0.49
N SER A 139 15.20 -0.14 -1.44
CA SER A 139 16.31 0.06 -2.36
C SER A 139 16.08 1.21 -3.36
N SER A 140 14.84 1.50 -3.74
CA SER A 140 14.47 2.56 -4.68
C SER A 140 14.21 3.93 -4.04
N GLY A 141 14.23 4.03 -2.71
CA GLY A 141 13.91 5.26 -1.97
C GLY A 141 12.42 5.66 -2.00
N LEU A 142 11.54 4.86 -2.59
CA LEU A 142 10.09 5.13 -2.63
C LEU A 142 9.47 5.14 -1.24
N ILE A 143 10.00 4.31 -0.33
CA ILE A 143 9.52 4.27 1.05
C ILE A 143 9.74 5.60 1.77
N LEU A 144 10.82 6.34 1.48
CA LEU A 144 11.09 7.63 2.10
C LEU A 144 10.06 8.68 1.68
N LYS A 145 9.64 8.68 0.42
CA LYS A 145 8.59 9.57 -0.08
C LYS A 145 7.22 9.25 0.53
N ALA A 146 6.89 7.96 0.64
CA ALA A 146 5.65 7.51 1.28
C ALA A 146 5.65 7.87 2.77
N ARG A 147 6.78 7.65 3.47
CA ARG A 147 6.98 8.04 4.86
C ARG A 147 6.74 9.54 5.05
N GLU A 148 7.37 10.39 4.25
CA GLU A 148 7.26 11.84 4.42
C GLU A 148 5.82 12.33 4.24
N ARG A 149 5.07 11.79 3.29
CA ARG A 149 3.64 12.09 3.14
C ARG A 149 2.83 11.67 4.36
N ALA A 150 3.06 10.45 4.86
CA ALA A 150 2.36 9.96 6.05
C ALA A 150 2.67 10.82 7.27
N LEU A 151 3.94 11.19 7.47
CA LEU A 151 4.35 12.04 8.59
C LEU A 151 3.70 13.42 8.53
N ASN A 152 3.62 14.04 7.36
CA ASN A 152 3.00 15.35 7.21
C ASN A 152 1.51 15.29 7.58
N VAL A 153 0.77 14.31 7.06
CA VAL A 153 -0.65 14.14 7.37
C VAL A 153 -0.86 13.88 8.87
N VAL A 154 -0.11 12.95 9.45
CA VAL A 154 -0.26 12.60 10.87
C VAL A 154 0.12 13.78 11.77
N THR A 155 1.19 14.52 11.44
CA THR A 155 1.60 15.71 12.19
C THR A 155 0.50 16.78 12.14
N GLU A 156 -0.07 17.05 10.96
CA GLU A 156 -1.17 18.00 10.78
C GLU A 156 -2.35 17.65 11.70
N VAL A 157 -2.77 16.38 11.72
CA VAL A 157 -3.84 15.91 12.61
C VAL A 157 -3.46 16.04 14.07
N LEU A 158 -2.24 15.66 14.46
CA LEU A 158 -1.79 15.76 15.85
C LEU A 158 -1.75 17.22 16.35
N THR A 159 -1.42 18.18 15.49
CA THR A 159 -1.42 19.62 15.85
C THR A 159 -2.83 20.18 16.10
N THR A 160 -3.90 19.49 15.70
CA THR A 160 -5.28 19.93 16.03
C THR A 160 -5.63 19.76 17.51
N PHE A 161 -4.92 18.86 18.22
CA PHE A 161 -5.15 18.58 19.64
C PHE A 161 -3.88 18.61 20.52
N SER A 162 -2.76 19.06 19.96
CA SER A 162 -1.51 19.34 20.70
C SER A 162 -1.03 20.74 20.34
N SER A 163 -0.70 21.55 21.34
CA SER A 163 -0.20 22.91 21.14
C SER A 163 1.26 22.97 20.70
N ASP A 164 2.01 21.86 20.79
CA ASP A 164 3.43 21.77 20.43
C ASP A 164 3.63 20.99 19.14
N SER A 165 3.91 21.72 18.07
CA SER A 165 4.17 21.14 16.75
C SER A 165 5.43 20.25 16.69
N THR A 166 6.41 20.51 17.55
CA THR A 166 7.63 19.70 17.63
C THR A 166 7.31 18.34 18.22
N SER A 167 6.58 18.33 19.33
CA SER A 167 6.08 17.07 19.91
C SER A 167 5.18 16.30 18.96
N ALA A 168 4.28 16.98 18.23
CA ALA A 168 3.44 16.35 17.23
C ALA A 168 4.26 15.63 16.14
N ARG A 169 5.34 16.23 15.66
CA ARG A 169 6.23 15.61 14.65
C ARG A 169 6.94 14.38 15.21
N VAL A 170 7.48 14.44 16.42
CA VAL A 170 8.15 13.30 17.06
C VAL A 170 7.16 12.14 17.27
N VAL A 171 5.94 12.45 17.69
CA VAL A 171 4.87 11.44 17.85
C VAL A 171 4.52 10.81 16.50
N ALA A 172 4.38 11.59 15.43
CA ALA A 172 4.13 11.09 14.08
C ALA A 172 5.23 10.13 13.62
N GLU A 173 6.51 10.48 13.87
CA GLU A 173 7.65 9.63 13.56
C GLU A 173 7.65 8.32 14.37
N THR A 174 7.31 8.40 15.64
CA THR A 174 7.18 7.23 16.52
C THR A 174 6.03 6.33 16.07
N LEU A 175 4.86 6.89 15.72
CA LEU A 175 3.74 6.14 15.16
C LEU A 175 4.12 5.43 13.86
N PHE A 176 4.88 6.09 12.99
CA PHE A 176 5.36 5.46 11.76
C PHE A 176 6.30 4.28 12.05
N CYS A 177 7.22 4.42 13.01
CA CYS A 177 8.11 3.32 13.44
C CYS A 177 7.33 2.15 14.03
N VAL A 178 6.33 2.43 14.88
CA VAL A 178 5.44 1.39 15.45
C VAL A 178 4.64 0.71 14.35
N PHE A 179 4.08 1.49 13.42
CA PHE A 179 3.36 0.94 12.27
C PHE A 179 4.25 -0.01 11.44
N LEU A 180 5.43 0.46 11.05
CA LEU A 180 6.35 -0.33 10.23
C LEU A 180 6.83 -1.59 10.98
N GLY A 181 7.21 -1.45 12.25
CA GLY A 181 7.65 -2.58 13.07
C GLY A 181 6.57 -3.64 13.25
N THR A 182 5.33 -3.23 13.53
CA THR A 182 4.19 -4.14 13.69
C THR A 182 3.85 -4.85 12.37
N MET A 183 3.90 -4.11 11.25
CA MET A 183 3.72 -4.69 9.91
C MET A 183 4.78 -5.74 9.58
N LEU A 184 6.05 -5.45 9.85
CA LEU A 184 7.16 -6.39 9.61
C LEU A 184 7.03 -7.62 10.50
N GLU A 185 6.72 -7.44 11.79
CA GLU A 185 6.50 -8.55 12.72
C GLU A 185 5.38 -9.49 12.20
N TRP A 186 4.25 -8.92 11.78
CA TRP A 186 3.15 -9.69 11.20
C TRP A 186 3.54 -10.42 9.90
N LEU A 187 4.29 -9.75 9.02
CA LEU A 187 4.73 -10.34 7.75
C LEU A 187 5.71 -11.51 7.94
N MET A 188 6.53 -11.47 8.99
CA MET A 188 7.51 -12.50 9.30
C MET A 188 6.91 -13.71 10.04
N ARG A 189 5.70 -13.61 10.55
CA ARG A 189 4.99 -14.68 11.26
C ARG A 189 3.98 -15.35 10.33
N GLU A 190 4.12 -16.65 10.11
CA GLU A 190 3.20 -17.42 9.25
C GLU A 190 1.90 -17.80 9.96
N ASP A 191 1.95 -17.92 11.28
CA ASP A 191 0.91 -18.43 12.16
C ASP A 191 -0.13 -17.39 12.62
N VAL A 192 0.03 -16.10 12.24
CA VAL A 192 -0.84 -15.03 12.70
C VAL A 192 -1.72 -14.47 11.58
N LEU A 193 -2.98 -14.24 11.93
CA LEU A 193 -4.01 -13.71 11.05
C LEU A 193 -4.01 -12.17 10.99
N GLU A 194 -4.87 -11.61 10.16
CA GLU A 194 -5.08 -10.16 10.04
C GLU A 194 -5.54 -9.54 11.36
N GLU A 195 -6.39 -10.26 12.10
CA GLU A 195 -6.93 -9.81 13.39
C GLU A 195 -5.82 -9.46 14.38
N TRP A 196 -4.79 -10.31 14.47
CA TRP A 196 -3.63 -10.03 15.32
C TRP A 196 -2.92 -8.72 14.96
N LEU A 197 -2.77 -8.45 13.66
CA LEU A 197 -2.16 -7.19 13.18
C LEU A 197 -2.98 -6.00 13.65
N VAL A 198 -4.29 -6.05 13.44
CA VAL A 198 -5.21 -4.93 13.76
C VAL A 198 -5.26 -4.71 15.27
N GLU A 199 -5.43 -5.75 16.07
CA GLU A 199 -5.49 -5.68 17.54
C GLU A 199 -4.17 -5.17 18.14
N THR A 200 -3.04 -5.73 17.68
CA THR A 200 -1.72 -5.31 18.15
C THR A 200 -1.44 -3.85 17.79
N MET A 201 -1.80 -3.44 16.56
CA MET A 201 -1.66 -2.05 16.13
C MET A 201 -2.53 -1.13 16.98
N GLN A 202 -3.77 -1.50 17.22
CA GLN A 202 -4.70 -0.70 18.04
C GLN A 202 -4.12 -0.44 19.42
N VAL A 203 -3.66 -1.48 20.12
CA VAL A 203 -3.07 -1.35 21.46
C VAL A 203 -1.83 -0.44 21.45
N ARG A 204 -0.91 -0.66 20.51
CA ARG A 204 0.34 0.10 20.41
C ARG A 204 0.08 1.58 20.11
N VAL A 205 -0.81 1.87 19.17
CA VAL A 205 -1.17 3.25 18.79
C VAL A 205 -1.93 3.95 19.92
N GLN A 206 -2.85 3.26 20.59
CA GLN A 206 -3.58 3.81 21.72
C GLN A 206 -2.65 4.28 22.82
N LEU A 207 -1.70 3.45 23.25
CA LEU A 207 -0.71 3.80 24.27
C LEU A 207 0.10 5.05 23.90
N LEU A 208 0.47 5.19 22.63
CA LEU A 208 1.20 6.37 22.15
C LEU A 208 0.32 7.62 22.13
N LEU A 209 -0.92 7.52 21.69
CA LEU A 209 -1.84 8.66 21.64
C LEU A 209 -2.27 9.13 23.05
N GLU A 210 -2.36 8.24 24.04
CA GLU A 210 -2.63 8.58 25.43
C GLU A 210 -1.45 9.32 26.08
N ALA A 211 -0.22 9.05 25.64
CA ALA A 211 0.98 9.74 26.13
C ALA A 211 1.12 11.18 25.59
N VAL A 212 0.40 11.54 24.53
CA VAL A 212 0.36 12.90 23.96
C VAL A 212 -0.66 13.72 24.75
N ARG A 213 -0.19 14.62 25.61
CA ARG A 213 -1.01 15.58 26.36
C ARG A 213 -1.07 16.92 25.63
#